data_a2fdc9e0e1277193a9c7156259500180
#
_entry.id   a2fdc9e0e1277193a9c7156259500180
#
_cell.length_a   1.000
_cell.length_b   1.000
_cell.length_c   1.000
_cell.angle_alpha   90.00
_cell.angle_beta   90.00
_cell.angle_gamma   90.00
#
_symmetry.space_group_name_H-M   'P 1'
#
loop_
_entity.id
_entity.type
_entity.pdbx_description
1 polymer ?
#
loop_
_entity_poly.entity_id
_entity_poly.type
_entity_poly.pdbx_seq_one_letter_code
_entity_poly.pdbx_strand_id
1 'polypeptide(L)'
;MNGKFLTFLVDAANGVGGNVDWLEEHSYLRSKFFPRIINDTTENAYYNFFVKEDIKIDYLHIDAGHTYEDVKLDFELYSKLLSPHGIISIHDTDESFEKELIITKDITDQQHHDEFANGPSKLIKELKDSDEWEIFNFFSRCCKWSWW
;
A
#
# COMPACT_ATOMS: atom_id res chain seq x y z
N MET A 1 19.83 8.50 -21.13
CA MET A 1 19.13 9.25 -20.08
C MET A 1 19.42 8.54 -18.76
N ASN A 2 20.18 9.15 -17.86
CA ASN A 2 20.37 8.61 -16.51
C ASN A 2 19.18 9.07 -15.66
N GLY A 3 18.05 8.35 -15.75
CA GLY A 3 16.89 8.61 -14.93
C GLY A 3 17.24 8.32 -13.47
N LYS A 4 17.25 9.34 -12.63
CA LYS A 4 17.31 9.14 -11.19
C LYS A 4 15.90 8.83 -10.71
N PHE A 5 15.68 7.62 -10.21
CA PHE A 5 14.46 7.30 -9.51
C PHE A 5 14.46 8.00 -8.14
N LEU A 6 13.40 8.69 -7.83
CA LEU A 6 13.18 9.26 -6.52
C LEU A 6 12.11 8.41 -5.84
N THR A 7 12.48 7.73 -4.77
CA THR A 7 11.60 6.86 -4.01
C THR A 7 11.25 7.50 -2.68
N PHE A 8 9.98 7.44 -2.33
CA PHE A 8 9.47 7.85 -1.03
C PHE A 8 8.87 6.63 -0.33
N LEU A 9 9.09 6.53 0.96
CA LEU A 9 8.42 5.59 1.86
C LEU A 9 7.68 6.42 2.91
N VAL A 10 6.36 6.28 2.97
CA VAL A 10 5.53 6.91 3.99
C VAL A 10 5.14 5.85 5.00
N ASP A 11 5.48 6.05 6.26
CA ASP A 11 5.16 5.13 7.34
C ASP A 11 4.99 5.93 8.64
N ALA A 12 3.88 5.74 9.31
CA ALA A 12 3.59 6.39 10.59
C ALA A 12 4.41 5.84 11.77
N ALA A 13 5.32 4.91 11.55
CA ALA A 13 6.16 4.23 12.55
C ALA A 13 5.38 3.53 13.69
N ASN A 14 4.06 3.64 13.68
CA ASN A 14 3.14 3.02 14.65
C ASN A 14 2.39 1.82 14.06
N GLY A 15 2.66 1.49 12.80
CA GLY A 15 2.09 0.33 12.15
C GLY A 15 2.59 -0.98 12.77
N VAL A 16 1.85 -2.05 12.57
CA VAL A 16 2.14 -3.41 13.09
C VAL A 16 3.50 -3.95 12.62
N GLY A 17 4.11 -3.32 11.61
CA GLY A 17 5.47 -3.58 11.15
C GLY A 17 6.47 -2.47 11.50
N GLY A 18 6.05 -1.47 12.29
CA GLY A 18 6.76 -0.22 12.58
C GLY A 18 8.06 -0.35 13.33
N ASN A 19 8.94 -1.18 12.84
CA ASN A 19 10.32 -1.20 13.30
C ASN A 19 11.15 -0.42 12.29
N VAL A 20 11.45 0.83 12.63
CA VAL A 20 12.42 1.66 11.87
C VAL A 20 13.76 0.92 11.74
N ASP A 21 14.01 -0.02 12.62
CA ASP A 21 15.21 -0.87 12.63
C ASP A 21 15.35 -1.74 11.38
N TRP A 22 14.26 -2.13 10.71
CA TRP A 22 14.40 -2.92 9.48
C TRP A 22 15.13 -2.16 8.35
N LEU A 23 15.07 -0.84 8.36
CA LEU A 23 15.83 0.01 7.42
C LEU A 23 17.32 0.02 7.72
N GLU A 24 17.72 -0.15 8.99
CA GLU A 24 19.11 -0.32 9.36
C GLU A 24 19.60 -1.73 8.99
N GLU A 25 18.81 -2.74 9.22
CA GLU A 25 19.09 -4.12 8.82
C GLU A 25 19.20 -4.28 7.30
N HIS A 26 18.42 -3.50 6.53
CA HIS A 26 18.44 -3.50 5.07
C HIS A 26 19.27 -2.34 4.49
N SER A 27 20.37 -1.99 5.14
CA SER A 27 21.29 -0.93 4.70
C SER A 27 21.72 -1.05 3.22
N TYR A 28 21.74 -2.26 2.68
CA TYR A 28 22.00 -2.52 1.27
C TYR A 28 20.92 -1.92 0.35
N LEU A 29 19.64 -2.08 0.68
CA LEU A 29 18.53 -1.49 -0.07
C LEU A 29 18.58 0.04 0.03
N ARG A 30 18.84 0.56 1.23
CA ARG A 30 19.04 1.98 1.46
C ARG A 30 20.17 2.56 0.62
N SER A 31 21.29 1.84 0.47
CA SER A 31 22.42 2.30 -0.33
C SER A 31 22.15 2.35 -1.83
N LYS A 32 21.21 1.53 -2.35
CA LYS A 32 20.88 1.47 -3.78
C LYS A 32 19.73 2.39 -4.18
N PHE A 33 18.70 2.48 -3.37
CA PHE A 33 17.46 3.16 -3.74
C PHE A 33 17.30 4.51 -3.04
N PHE A 34 18.07 4.79 -1.98
CA PHE A 34 18.02 6.05 -1.22
C PHE A 34 16.59 6.56 -1.01
N PRO A 35 15.66 5.75 -0.46
CA PRO A 35 14.30 6.21 -0.26
C PRO A 35 14.31 7.37 0.73
N ARG A 36 13.53 8.39 0.45
CA ARG A 36 13.21 9.43 1.42
C ARG A 36 12.10 8.91 2.31
N ILE A 37 12.39 8.79 3.59
CA ILE A 37 11.43 8.30 4.57
C ILE A 37 10.67 9.50 5.11
N ILE A 38 9.36 9.42 5.07
CA ILE A 38 8.43 10.39 5.66
C ILE A 38 7.73 9.65 6.80
N ASN A 39 8.15 9.97 8.03
CA ASN A 39 7.57 9.37 9.24
C ASN A 39 6.31 10.16 9.63
N ASP A 40 5.21 9.84 8.98
CA ASP A 40 3.91 10.46 9.19
C ASP A 40 2.80 9.55 8.66
N THR A 41 1.55 9.87 8.97
CA THR A 41 0.41 9.22 8.33
C THR A 41 0.37 9.55 6.83
N THR A 42 -0.23 8.69 6.04
CA THR A 42 -0.37 8.90 4.59
C THR A 42 -1.12 10.21 4.30
N GLU A 43 -2.17 10.51 5.05
CA GLU A 43 -2.94 11.74 4.90
C GLU A 43 -2.10 12.99 5.21
N ASN A 44 -1.39 13.02 6.32
CA ASN A 44 -0.53 14.14 6.68
C ASN A 44 0.61 14.33 5.69
N ALA A 45 1.25 13.24 5.25
CA ALA A 45 2.31 13.27 4.25
C ALA A 45 1.79 13.83 2.92
N TYR A 46 0.58 13.45 2.50
CA TYR A 46 -0.05 13.99 1.30
C TYR A 46 -0.14 15.52 1.35
N TYR A 47 -0.78 16.08 2.39
CA TYR A 47 -0.99 17.54 2.48
C TYR A 47 0.28 18.32 2.82
N ASN A 48 1.13 17.78 3.70
CA ASN A 48 2.26 18.52 4.24
C ASN A 48 3.53 18.41 3.41
N PHE A 49 3.61 17.39 2.56
CA PHE A 49 4.79 17.15 1.75
C PHE A 49 4.46 17.06 0.25
N PHE A 50 3.74 16.03 -0.20
CA PHE A 50 3.58 15.76 -1.63
C PHE A 50 2.90 16.90 -2.39
N VAL A 51 1.82 17.46 -1.85
CA VAL A 51 1.11 18.60 -2.46
C VAL A 51 1.96 19.86 -2.44
N LYS A 52 2.64 20.15 -1.32
CA LYS A 52 3.46 21.37 -1.18
C LYS A 52 4.68 21.37 -2.11
N GLU A 53 5.27 20.20 -2.32
CA GLU A 53 6.45 20.04 -3.19
C GLU A 53 6.07 19.78 -4.65
N ASP A 54 4.77 19.82 -4.99
CA ASP A 54 4.21 19.53 -6.34
C ASP A 54 4.76 18.23 -6.95
N ILE A 55 4.84 17.18 -6.14
CA ILE A 55 5.40 15.90 -6.55
C ILE A 55 4.39 15.17 -7.43
N LYS A 56 4.85 14.69 -8.60
CA LYS A 56 4.10 13.76 -9.45
C LYS A 56 4.63 12.36 -9.26
N ILE A 57 3.72 11.39 -9.27
CA ILE A 57 3.99 9.99 -8.98
C ILE A 57 3.87 9.18 -10.26
N ASP A 58 4.93 8.48 -10.65
CA ASP A 58 4.90 7.56 -11.79
C ASP A 58 4.47 6.15 -11.37
N TYR A 59 4.75 5.76 -10.13
CA TYR A 59 4.35 4.50 -9.56
C TYR A 59 3.99 4.66 -8.08
N LEU A 60 2.78 4.30 -7.74
CA LEU A 60 2.25 4.25 -6.38
C LEU A 60 2.04 2.79 -5.95
N HIS A 61 2.51 2.43 -4.77
CA HIS A 61 2.20 1.16 -4.12
C HIS A 61 1.46 1.42 -2.82
N ILE A 62 0.24 0.87 -2.71
CA ILE A 62 -0.61 0.98 -1.52
C ILE A 62 -0.57 -0.36 -0.80
N ASP A 63 0.01 -0.37 0.40
CA ASP A 63 0.17 -1.53 1.27
C ASP A 63 0.27 -1.05 2.74
N ALA A 64 -0.69 -0.26 3.18
CA ALA A 64 -0.73 0.35 4.51
C ALA A 64 -1.91 -0.19 5.33
N GLY A 65 -2.90 0.61 5.64
CA GLY A 65 -4.11 0.15 6.32
C GLY A 65 -4.94 -0.77 5.44
N HIS A 66 -5.52 -1.81 6.03
CA HIS A 66 -6.32 -2.82 5.30
C HIS A 66 -7.82 -2.62 5.45
N THR A 67 -8.28 -1.61 6.20
CA THR A 67 -9.69 -1.26 6.20
C THR A 67 -10.08 -0.65 4.85
N TYR A 68 -11.34 -0.76 4.47
CA TYR A 68 -11.81 -0.15 3.23
C TYR A 68 -11.62 1.37 3.23
N GLU A 69 -11.84 2.00 4.37
CA GLU A 69 -11.70 3.43 4.56
C GLU A 69 -10.25 3.88 4.38
N ASP A 70 -9.30 3.13 4.95
CA ASP A 70 -7.86 3.46 4.86
C ASP A 70 -7.37 3.34 3.42
N VAL A 71 -7.59 2.19 2.78
CA VAL A 71 -7.10 1.98 1.41
C VAL A 71 -7.79 2.91 0.40
N LYS A 72 -9.08 3.23 0.63
CA LYS A 72 -9.82 4.18 -0.18
C LYS A 72 -9.28 5.59 -0.02
N LEU A 73 -9.00 6.02 1.20
CA LEU A 73 -8.41 7.33 1.48
C LEU A 73 -7.05 7.48 0.78
N ASP A 74 -6.17 6.49 0.92
CA ASP A 74 -4.87 6.49 0.26
C ASP A 74 -5.01 6.57 -1.26
N PHE A 75 -5.90 5.77 -1.82
CA PHE A 75 -6.17 5.80 -3.25
C PHE A 75 -6.71 7.15 -3.72
N GLU A 76 -7.73 7.71 -3.05
CA GLU A 76 -8.36 8.97 -3.42
C GLU A 76 -7.42 10.18 -3.30
N LEU A 77 -6.52 10.17 -2.33
CA LEU A 77 -5.53 11.22 -2.18
C LEU A 77 -4.44 11.12 -3.23
N TYR A 78 -3.75 9.99 -3.29
CA TYR A 78 -2.53 9.86 -4.07
C TYR A 78 -2.76 9.63 -5.56
N SER A 79 -3.93 9.12 -5.98
CA SER A 79 -4.27 9.04 -7.41
C SER A 79 -4.28 10.41 -8.10
N LYS A 80 -4.59 11.48 -7.37
CA LYS A 80 -4.56 12.87 -7.87
C LYS A 80 -3.16 13.38 -8.19
N LEU A 81 -2.15 12.73 -7.64
CA LEU A 81 -0.74 13.07 -7.86
C LEU A 81 -0.11 12.29 -8.99
N LEU A 82 -0.83 11.33 -9.58
CA LEU A 82 -0.28 10.53 -10.68
C LEU A 82 0.12 11.39 -11.87
N SER A 83 1.25 11.03 -12.46
CA SER A 83 1.61 11.50 -13.79
C SER A 83 0.66 10.90 -14.86
N PRO A 84 0.62 11.44 -16.09
CA PRO A 84 -0.31 10.96 -17.12
C PRO A 84 -0.19 9.47 -17.48
N HIS A 85 0.90 8.83 -17.11
CA HIS A 85 1.17 7.40 -17.34
C HIS A 85 1.50 6.67 -16.05
N GLY A 86 1.12 7.26 -14.92
CA GLY A 86 1.34 6.68 -13.60
C GLY A 86 0.53 5.41 -13.39
N ILE A 87 1.10 4.51 -12.61
CA ILE A 87 0.52 3.21 -12.28
C ILE A 87 0.31 3.13 -10.77
N ILE A 88 -0.82 2.55 -10.37
CA ILE A 88 -1.09 2.20 -8.97
C ILE A 88 -1.09 0.69 -8.83
N SER A 89 -0.40 0.17 -7.83
CA SER A 89 -0.57 -1.20 -7.36
C SER A 89 -1.15 -1.19 -5.95
N ILE A 90 -2.09 -2.09 -5.71
CA ILE A 90 -2.72 -2.27 -4.40
C ILE A 90 -2.47 -3.71 -3.98
N HIS A 91 -1.91 -3.89 -2.79
CA HIS A 91 -1.61 -5.21 -2.21
C HIS A 91 -2.87 -5.84 -1.60
N ASP A 92 -2.80 -7.14 -1.30
CA ASP A 92 -3.83 -7.90 -0.58
C ASP A 92 -5.26 -7.78 -1.14
N THR A 93 -5.39 -7.80 -2.46
CA THR A 93 -6.67 -7.68 -3.16
C THR A 93 -7.39 -9.01 -3.40
N ASP A 94 -6.83 -10.15 -2.95
CA ASP A 94 -7.39 -11.48 -3.13
C ASP A 94 -8.25 -11.87 -1.92
N GLU A 95 -9.56 -12.04 -2.13
CA GLU A 95 -10.51 -12.48 -1.10
C GLU A 95 -10.17 -13.85 -0.48
N SER A 96 -9.44 -14.71 -1.18
CA SER A 96 -9.04 -16.00 -0.63
C SER A 96 -7.93 -15.88 0.41
N PHE A 97 -7.04 -14.91 0.23
CA PHE A 97 -5.98 -14.60 1.18
C PHE A 97 -6.55 -14.07 2.51
N GLU A 98 -7.57 -13.25 2.44
CA GLU A 98 -8.28 -12.73 3.60
C GLU A 98 -8.84 -13.86 4.47
N LYS A 99 -9.42 -14.89 3.85
CA LYS A 99 -9.95 -16.07 4.58
C LYS A 99 -8.85 -16.89 5.26
N GLU A 100 -7.65 -16.97 4.69
CA GLU A 100 -6.52 -17.67 5.31
C GLU A 100 -5.94 -16.90 6.49
N LEU A 101 -5.86 -15.58 6.41
CA LEU A 101 -5.42 -14.71 7.52
C LEU A 101 -6.32 -14.84 8.76
N ILE A 102 -7.60 -15.02 8.54
CA ILE A 102 -8.61 -15.21 9.55
C ILE A 102 -8.37 -16.49 10.37
N ILE A 103 -8.05 -17.57 9.69
CA ILE A 103 -7.87 -18.89 10.32
C ILE A 103 -6.59 -18.92 11.16
N THR A 104 -5.58 -18.13 10.81
CA THR A 104 -4.25 -18.17 11.46
C THR A 104 -4.08 -17.19 12.61
N LYS A 105 -4.94 -16.19 12.72
CA LYS A 105 -4.94 -15.24 13.84
C LYS A 105 -6.18 -15.50 14.68
N ASP A 106 -6.01 -15.74 15.98
CA ASP A 106 -7.07 -15.79 17.00
C ASP A 106 -7.80 -14.44 17.13
N ILE A 107 -8.37 -13.96 16.00
CA ILE A 107 -9.18 -12.76 15.97
C ILE A 107 -10.58 -13.19 16.42
N THR A 108 -10.83 -13.03 17.72
CA THR A 108 -12.11 -13.38 18.35
C THR A 108 -13.21 -12.36 18.11
N ASP A 109 -12.89 -11.22 17.50
CA ASP A 109 -13.82 -10.14 17.23
C ASP A 109 -14.19 -10.12 15.74
N GLN A 110 -15.39 -10.62 15.42
CA GLN A 110 -15.94 -10.70 14.07
C GLN A 110 -16.00 -9.32 13.40
N GLN A 111 -16.21 -8.26 14.15
CA GLN A 111 -16.31 -6.89 13.63
C GLN A 111 -14.96 -6.38 13.17
N HIS A 112 -13.90 -6.59 13.93
CA HIS A 112 -12.51 -6.27 13.52
C HIS A 112 -12.09 -7.07 12.29
N HIS A 113 -12.57 -8.28 12.19
CA HIS A 113 -12.32 -9.19 11.11
C HIS A 113 -12.89 -8.70 9.77
N ASP A 114 -14.16 -8.29 9.77
CA ASP A 114 -14.85 -7.83 8.56
C ASP A 114 -14.29 -6.47 8.08
N GLU A 115 -13.81 -5.64 9.00
CA GLU A 115 -13.16 -4.37 8.69
C GLU A 115 -11.78 -4.55 8.06
N PHE A 116 -10.96 -5.48 8.56
CA PHE A 116 -9.62 -5.72 8.03
C PHE A 116 -9.58 -6.58 6.77
N ALA A 117 -10.52 -7.51 6.63
CA ALA A 117 -10.40 -8.57 5.64
C ALA A 117 -10.86 -8.17 4.23
N ASN A 118 -11.57 -7.07 4.05
CA ASN A 118 -12.24 -6.78 2.77
C ASN A 118 -11.88 -5.42 2.16
N GLY A 119 -11.03 -4.63 2.78
CA GLY A 119 -10.74 -3.27 2.34
C GLY A 119 -10.23 -3.20 0.91
N PRO A 120 -9.06 -3.77 0.59
CA PRO A 120 -8.48 -3.68 -0.74
C PRO A 120 -9.35 -4.33 -1.83
N SER A 121 -9.93 -5.52 -1.55
CA SER A 121 -10.78 -6.20 -2.53
C SER A 121 -12.09 -5.46 -2.82
N LYS A 122 -12.67 -4.82 -1.79
CA LYS A 122 -13.86 -3.98 -1.93
C LYS A 122 -13.59 -2.75 -2.78
N LEU A 123 -12.45 -2.08 -2.56
CA LEU A 123 -12.03 -0.96 -3.40
C LEU A 123 -11.85 -1.38 -4.86
N ILE A 124 -11.18 -2.51 -5.13
CA ILE A 124 -11.00 -3.00 -6.50
C ILE A 124 -12.33 -3.28 -7.19
N LYS A 125 -13.34 -3.80 -6.48
CA LYS A 125 -14.68 -4.00 -7.04
C LYS A 125 -15.32 -2.66 -7.43
N GLU A 126 -15.27 -1.67 -6.55
CA GLU A 126 -15.78 -0.32 -6.81
C GLU A 126 -15.11 0.31 -8.04
N LEU A 127 -13.77 0.22 -8.13
CA LEU A 127 -13.02 0.78 -9.25
C LEU A 127 -13.33 0.09 -10.59
N LYS A 128 -13.59 -1.22 -10.59
CA LYS A 128 -14.02 -1.96 -11.79
C LYS A 128 -15.38 -1.50 -12.31
N ASP A 129 -16.26 -1.10 -11.41
CA ASP A 129 -17.60 -0.66 -11.77
C ASP A 129 -17.61 0.81 -12.25
N SER A 130 -16.53 1.57 -12.04
CA SER A 130 -16.47 3.00 -12.38
C SER A 130 -16.10 3.32 -13.82
N ASP A 131 -15.61 2.37 -14.61
CA ASP A 131 -15.07 2.54 -15.98
C ASP A 131 -13.94 3.60 -16.10
N GLU A 132 -13.45 4.14 -14.98
CA GLU A 132 -12.39 5.16 -14.99
C GLU A 132 -10.98 4.57 -14.98
N TRP A 133 -10.87 3.29 -14.64
CA TRP A 133 -9.60 2.62 -14.42
C TRP A 133 -9.48 1.34 -15.23
N GLU A 134 -8.33 1.18 -15.88
CA GLU A 134 -7.94 -0.09 -16.45
C GLU A 134 -7.26 -0.96 -15.39
N ILE A 135 -7.88 -2.10 -15.04
CA ILE A 135 -7.46 -2.91 -13.90
C ILE A 135 -6.90 -4.25 -14.35
N PHE A 136 -5.69 -4.54 -13.94
CA PHE A 136 -5.00 -5.81 -14.16
C PHE A 136 -4.82 -6.53 -12.83
N ASN A 137 -5.31 -7.76 -12.72
CA ASN A 137 -5.06 -8.61 -11.56
C ASN A 137 -3.89 -9.53 -11.82
N PHE A 138 -2.89 -9.50 -10.94
CA PHE A 138 -1.78 -10.43 -10.94
C PHE A 138 -1.98 -11.46 -9.83
N PHE A 139 -2.35 -12.69 -10.21
CA PHE A 139 -2.46 -13.79 -9.27
C PHE A 139 -1.16 -14.61 -9.29
N SER A 140 -0.45 -14.66 -8.18
CA SER A 140 0.63 -15.61 -7.98
C SER A 140 0.05 -16.91 -7.43
N ARG A 141 -0.11 -17.94 -8.27
CA ARG A 141 -0.39 -19.32 -7.79
C ARG A 141 0.82 -19.98 -7.12
N CYS A 142 1.91 -19.27 -6.98
CA CYS A 142 3.21 -19.80 -6.61
C CYS A 142 3.68 -19.36 -5.24
N CYS A 143 2.93 -19.51 -4.18
CA CYS A 143 3.58 -19.52 -2.86
C CYS A 143 2.66 -20.19 -1.84
N LYS A 144 2.67 -21.51 -1.80
CA LYS A 144 2.51 -22.16 -0.50
C LYS A 144 3.77 -21.85 0.29
N TRP A 145 3.75 -20.75 1.01
CA TRP A 145 4.77 -20.47 2.00
C TRP A 145 4.55 -21.42 3.16
N SER A 146 5.28 -22.52 3.16
CA SER A 146 5.44 -23.31 4.38
C SER A 146 6.51 -22.61 5.22
N TRP A 147 6.08 -21.89 6.23
CA TRP A 147 6.96 -21.45 7.30
C TRP A 147 7.32 -22.66 8.14
N TRP A 148 8.61 -22.98 8.19
CA TRP A 148 9.21 -23.89 9.19
C TRP A 148 9.57 -23.09 10.44
#